data_d767bf242f354b3bbf9ab53f86e77bca
#
_entry.id   d767bf242f354b3bbf9ab53f86e77bca
#
_cell.length_a   1.000
_cell.length_b   1.000
_cell.length_c   1.000
_cell.angle_alpha   90.00
_cell.angle_beta   90.00
_cell.angle_gamma   90.00
#
_symmetry.space_group_name_H-M   'P 1'
#
loop_
_entity.id
_entity.type
_entity.pdbx_description
1 polymer ?
#
loop_
_entity_poly.entity_id
_entity_poly.type
_entity_poly.pdbx_seq_one_letter_code
_entity_poly.pdbx_strand_id
1 'polypeptide(L)'
;VTPTLQIAFDAADPHALARFWAAALGYEVEDHTAVVDGLLAAGHLGEADVLVDGDRRGFRDVATARGPGPRLFLQRVPEPKSAKNRVHLDLQVGPEEAPAEVERLVALGARVLWTTADRGPVTTTLCDPEGNEFCVT
;
A
#
# COMPACT_ATOMS: atom_id res chain seq x y z
N VAL A 1 -27.87 -3.45 3.64
CA VAL A 1 -26.67 -3.50 2.81
C VAL A 1 -25.46 -3.78 3.69
N THR A 2 -24.65 -4.76 3.31
CA THR A 2 -23.39 -5.03 3.95
C THR A 2 -22.28 -4.26 3.19
N PRO A 3 -21.57 -3.32 3.85
CA PRO A 3 -20.52 -2.57 3.18
C PRO A 3 -19.33 -3.45 2.84
N THR A 4 -18.64 -3.13 1.77
CA THR A 4 -17.33 -3.69 1.45
C THR A 4 -16.24 -2.81 2.09
N LEU A 5 -15.13 -3.45 2.50
CA LEU A 5 -14.00 -2.74 3.08
C LEU A 5 -12.99 -2.36 2.00
N GLN A 6 -12.55 -1.12 2.03
CA GLN A 6 -11.39 -0.61 1.32
C GLN A 6 -10.44 0.03 2.32
N ILE A 7 -9.15 -0.20 2.18
CA ILE A 7 -8.13 0.43 3.03
C ILE A 7 -7.54 1.60 2.26
N ALA A 8 -7.60 2.79 2.84
CA ALA A 8 -7.00 3.99 2.27
C ALA A 8 -5.71 4.36 3.02
N PHE A 9 -4.66 4.66 2.24
CA PHE A 9 -3.40 5.19 2.75
C PHE A 9 -3.23 6.63 2.26
N ASP A 10 -2.90 7.51 3.18
CA ASP A 10 -2.31 8.80 2.84
C ASP A 10 -0.82 8.60 2.55
N ALA A 11 -0.32 9.21 1.49
CA ALA A 11 1.02 8.95 0.98
C ALA A 11 1.68 10.22 0.43
N ALA A 12 3.00 10.27 0.50
CA ALA A 12 3.80 11.24 -0.24
C ALA A 12 3.96 10.80 -1.71
N ASP A 13 4.17 9.50 -1.95
CA ASP A 13 4.21 8.90 -3.28
C ASP A 13 3.27 7.68 -3.34
N PRO A 14 2.01 7.88 -3.75
CA PRO A 14 1.03 6.80 -3.79
C PRO A 14 1.40 5.68 -4.75
N HIS A 15 2.11 5.96 -5.84
CA HIS A 15 2.50 4.95 -6.82
C HIS A 15 3.61 4.04 -6.29
N ALA A 16 4.65 4.60 -5.67
CA ALA A 16 5.71 3.83 -5.05
C ALA A 16 5.17 2.97 -3.89
N LEU A 17 4.31 3.55 -3.05
CA LEU A 17 3.72 2.85 -1.93
C LEU A 17 2.75 1.74 -2.38
N ALA A 18 1.99 1.96 -3.45
CA ALA A 18 1.13 0.93 -4.05
C ALA A 18 1.92 -0.27 -4.56
N ARG A 19 3.07 -0.04 -5.19
CA ARG A 19 3.96 -1.15 -5.64
C ARG A 19 4.47 -1.96 -4.45
N PHE A 20 4.89 -1.31 -3.37
CA PHE A 20 5.32 -2.01 -2.17
C PHE A 20 4.21 -2.89 -1.60
N TRP A 21 3.04 -2.32 -1.33
CA TRP A 21 1.94 -3.06 -0.73
C TRP A 21 1.35 -4.14 -1.65
N ALA A 22 1.32 -3.89 -2.96
CA ALA A 22 0.92 -4.92 -3.92
C ALA A 22 1.87 -6.12 -3.87
N ALA A 23 3.19 -5.88 -3.88
CA ALA A 23 4.18 -6.95 -3.75
C ALA A 23 4.12 -7.64 -2.38
N ALA A 24 3.90 -6.89 -1.30
CA ALA A 24 3.79 -7.42 0.06
C ALA A 24 2.60 -8.38 0.20
N LEU A 25 1.44 -8.04 -0.38
CA LEU A 25 0.19 -8.78 -0.22
C LEU A 25 -0.12 -9.76 -1.37
N GLY A 26 0.72 -9.82 -2.40
CA GLY A 26 0.42 -10.60 -3.60
C GLY A 26 -0.75 -10.02 -4.40
N TYR A 27 -0.90 -8.69 -4.36
CA TYR A 27 -1.90 -7.95 -5.12
C TYR A 27 -1.33 -7.46 -6.43
N GLU A 28 -2.21 -6.93 -7.29
CA GLU A 28 -1.83 -6.24 -8.51
C GLU A 28 -2.18 -4.75 -8.40
N VAL A 29 -1.24 -3.88 -8.84
CA VAL A 29 -1.54 -2.47 -9.04
C VAL A 29 -2.50 -2.33 -10.21
N GLU A 30 -3.62 -1.65 -10.00
CA GLU A 30 -4.65 -1.51 -11.03
C GLU A 30 -4.19 -0.59 -12.16
N ASP A 31 -4.47 -0.98 -13.40
CA ASP A 31 -4.26 -0.17 -14.59
C ASP A 31 -5.47 0.73 -14.83
N HIS A 32 -5.28 2.03 -14.75
CA HIS A 32 -6.33 3.03 -14.94
C HIS A 32 -6.31 3.68 -16.33
N THR A 33 -5.52 3.16 -17.27
CA THR A 33 -5.34 3.77 -18.61
C THR A 33 -6.67 4.04 -19.30
N ALA A 34 -7.57 3.06 -19.38
CA ALA A 34 -8.85 3.22 -20.05
C ALA A 34 -9.75 4.27 -19.38
N VAL A 35 -9.78 4.30 -18.05
CA VAL A 35 -10.57 5.29 -17.28
C VAL A 35 -10.00 6.69 -17.48
N VAL A 36 -8.69 6.84 -17.39
CA VAL A 36 -8.00 8.12 -17.58
C VAL A 36 -8.20 8.64 -19.00
N ASP A 37 -8.07 7.79 -20.01
CA ASP A 37 -8.30 8.16 -21.41
C ASP A 37 -9.73 8.65 -21.64
N GLY A 38 -10.70 7.97 -21.06
CA GLY A 38 -12.12 8.37 -21.14
C GLY A 38 -12.38 9.73 -20.48
N LEU A 39 -11.80 9.97 -19.32
CA LEU A 39 -11.94 11.24 -18.60
C LEU A 39 -11.24 12.40 -19.32
N LEU A 40 -10.07 12.17 -19.91
CA LEU A 40 -9.38 13.16 -20.74
C LEU A 40 -10.22 13.52 -21.97
N ALA A 41 -10.74 12.53 -22.67
CA ALA A 41 -11.57 12.75 -23.86
C ALA A 41 -12.87 13.50 -23.53
N ALA A 42 -13.45 13.28 -22.36
CA ALA A 42 -14.65 13.97 -21.88
C ALA A 42 -14.37 15.36 -21.29
N GLY A 43 -13.11 15.77 -21.15
CA GLY A 43 -12.72 17.05 -20.57
C GLY A 43 -12.87 17.12 -19.05
N HIS A 44 -12.97 15.99 -18.35
CA HIS A 44 -13.11 15.93 -16.90
C HIS A 44 -11.76 15.81 -16.17
N LEU A 45 -10.67 15.65 -16.91
CA LEU A 45 -9.32 15.50 -16.38
C LEU A 45 -8.35 16.30 -17.26
N GLY A 46 -7.38 16.98 -16.64
CA GLY A 46 -6.32 17.71 -17.34
C GLY A 46 -5.03 16.88 -17.41
N GLU A 47 -4.13 17.24 -18.32
CA GLU A 47 -2.80 16.60 -18.45
C GLU A 47 -1.99 16.66 -17.14
N ALA A 48 -2.15 17.71 -16.34
CA ALA A 48 -1.48 17.86 -15.05
C ALA A 48 -1.92 16.82 -14.00
N ASP A 49 -3.12 16.22 -14.17
CA ASP A 49 -3.68 15.22 -13.26
C ASP A 49 -3.30 13.80 -13.64
N VAL A 50 -2.55 13.61 -14.73
CA VAL A 50 -2.21 12.34 -15.32
C VAL A 50 -0.73 12.00 -15.07
N LEU A 51 -0.46 10.78 -14.67
CA LEU A 51 0.86 10.17 -14.63
C LEU A 51 0.99 9.21 -15.82
N VAL A 52 2.06 9.40 -16.61
CA VAL A 52 2.41 8.51 -17.72
C VAL A 52 3.56 7.60 -17.30
N ASP A 53 3.37 6.30 -17.46
CA ASP A 53 4.39 5.28 -17.20
C ASP A 53 4.40 4.28 -18.37
N GLY A 54 5.34 4.49 -19.29
CA GLY A 54 5.39 3.73 -20.54
C GLY A 54 4.14 3.97 -21.38
N ASP A 55 3.41 2.92 -21.70
CA ASP A 55 2.12 2.95 -22.41
C ASP A 55 0.90 3.04 -21.48
N ARG A 56 1.13 3.07 -20.16
CA ARG A 56 0.09 3.21 -19.14
C ARG A 56 -0.11 4.66 -18.73
N ARG A 57 -1.35 4.98 -18.42
CA ARG A 57 -1.74 6.24 -17.82
C ARG A 57 -2.50 6.00 -16.52
N GLY A 58 -2.22 6.79 -15.52
CA GLY A 58 -2.87 6.75 -14.22
C GLY A 58 -3.17 8.14 -13.70
N PHE A 59 -3.86 8.20 -12.58
CA PHE A 59 -4.04 9.45 -11.85
C PHE A 59 -2.72 9.82 -11.18
N ARG A 60 -2.32 11.07 -11.28
CA ARG A 60 -1.05 11.54 -10.67
C ARG A 60 -1.02 11.31 -9.16
N ASP A 61 -2.12 11.59 -8.48
CA ASP A 61 -2.19 11.66 -7.03
C ASP A 61 -2.91 10.47 -6.38
N VAL A 62 -3.25 9.45 -7.16
CA VAL A 62 -3.91 8.23 -6.67
C VAL A 62 -3.34 7.01 -7.36
N ALA A 63 -3.12 5.97 -6.57
CA ALA A 63 -2.86 4.61 -7.05
C ALA A 63 -3.74 3.63 -6.27
N THR A 64 -4.06 2.51 -6.88
CA THR A 64 -4.86 1.46 -6.23
C THR A 64 -4.27 0.09 -6.50
N ALA A 65 -4.53 -0.84 -5.59
CA ALA A 65 -4.14 -2.24 -5.75
C ALA A 65 -5.29 -3.16 -5.32
N ARG A 66 -5.41 -4.27 -6.01
CA ARG A 66 -6.49 -5.24 -5.80
C ARG A 66 -5.95 -6.66 -5.71
N GLY A 67 -6.54 -7.44 -4.81
CA GLY A 67 -6.26 -8.85 -4.58
C GLY A 67 -7.41 -9.53 -3.84
N PRO A 68 -7.16 -10.69 -3.21
CA PRO A 68 -8.20 -11.45 -2.51
C PRO A 68 -8.85 -10.73 -1.32
N GLY A 69 -8.09 -9.85 -0.65
CA GLY A 69 -8.56 -9.09 0.51
C GLY A 69 -9.11 -7.70 0.12
N PRO A 70 -9.19 -6.77 1.09
CA PRO A 70 -9.65 -5.41 0.85
C PRO A 70 -8.83 -4.71 -0.24
N ARG A 71 -9.49 -3.97 -1.11
CA ARG A 71 -8.83 -3.09 -2.09
C ARG A 71 -8.02 -2.02 -1.36
N LEU A 72 -6.84 -1.70 -1.87
CA LEU A 72 -6.03 -0.59 -1.39
C LEU A 72 -6.25 0.65 -2.26
N PHE A 73 -6.42 1.78 -1.61
CA PHE A 73 -6.54 3.10 -2.22
C PHE A 73 -5.47 4.01 -1.62
N LEU A 74 -4.55 4.48 -2.42
CA LEU A 74 -3.44 5.29 -1.96
C LEU A 74 -3.56 6.67 -2.58
N GLN A 75 -3.57 7.71 -1.76
CA GLN A 75 -3.76 9.08 -2.19
C GLN A 75 -2.64 9.99 -1.69
N ARG A 76 -2.20 10.89 -2.57
CA ARG A 76 -1.22 11.90 -2.18
C ARG A 76 -1.85 12.90 -1.23
N VAL A 77 -1.13 13.18 -0.14
CA VAL A 77 -1.47 14.24 0.80
C VAL A 77 -0.23 15.08 1.11
N PRO A 78 -0.39 16.37 1.45
CA PRO A 78 0.75 17.23 1.78
C PRO A 78 1.31 16.96 3.19
N GLU A 79 0.51 16.40 4.08
CA GLU A 79 0.89 16.16 5.47
C GLU A 79 1.89 14.99 5.55
N PRO A 80 3.07 15.18 6.16
CA PRO A 80 4.02 14.10 6.38
C PRO A 80 3.55 13.14 7.47
N LYS A 81 4.01 11.90 7.38
CA LYS A 81 3.88 10.93 8.48
C LYS A 81 4.68 11.45 9.69
N SER A 82 4.02 11.72 10.82
CA SER A 82 4.64 12.35 11.99
C SER A 82 4.43 11.60 13.30
N ALA A 83 3.37 10.80 13.42
CA ALA A 83 3.05 10.04 14.63
C ALA A 83 2.84 8.57 14.30
N LYS A 84 2.89 7.70 15.33
CA LYS A 84 2.58 6.28 15.17
C LYS A 84 1.15 6.10 14.64
N ASN A 85 0.97 5.24 13.65
CA ASN A 85 -0.34 4.92 13.12
C ASN A 85 -1.25 4.35 14.22
N ARG A 86 -2.50 4.79 14.26
CA ARG A 86 -3.51 4.29 15.19
C ARG A 86 -4.15 2.99 14.66
N VAL A 87 -4.20 2.81 13.35
CA VAL A 87 -4.59 1.57 12.68
C VAL A 87 -3.38 1.05 11.94
N HIS A 88 -3.05 -0.22 12.11
CA HIS A 88 -1.97 -0.89 11.40
C HIS A 88 -2.43 -2.25 10.91
N LEU A 89 -1.82 -2.73 9.84
CA LEU A 89 -2.10 -4.03 9.26
C LEU A 89 -1.28 -5.12 9.95
N ASP A 90 -1.88 -6.26 10.19
CA ASP A 90 -1.18 -7.44 10.71
C ASP A 90 -1.19 -8.53 9.63
N LEU A 91 0.00 -8.88 9.14
CA LEU A 91 0.21 -9.95 8.18
C LEU A 91 0.42 -11.25 8.96
N GLN A 92 -0.59 -12.11 8.94
CA GLN A 92 -0.58 -13.36 9.68
C GLN A 92 -0.16 -14.50 8.76
N VAL A 93 1.07 -14.97 8.91
CA VAL A 93 1.65 -16.05 8.11
C VAL A 93 1.97 -17.30 8.98
N GLY A 94 1.92 -17.14 10.29
CA GLY A 94 2.27 -18.18 11.25
C GLY A 94 3.75 -18.15 11.67
N PRO A 95 4.05 -18.72 12.85
CA PRO A 95 5.36 -18.54 13.48
C PRO A 95 6.53 -19.16 12.70
N GLU A 96 6.27 -20.19 11.91
CA GLU A 96 7.30 -20.85 11.09
C GLU A 96 7.70 -20.02 9.88
N GLU A 97 6.74 -19.33 9.26
CA GLU A 97 6.94 -18.53 8.03
C GLU A 97 7.33 -17.09 8.34
N ALA A 98 7.00 -16.57 9.53
CA ALA A 98 7.20 -15.17 9.87
C ALA A 98 8.65 -14.68 9.69
N PRO A 99 9.71 -15.42 10.05
CA PRO A 99 11.09 -14.95 9.81
C PRO A 99 11.41 -14.74 8.33
N ALA A 100 11.03 -15.68 7.47
CA ALA A 100 11.26 -15.59 6.03
C ALA A 100 10.44 -14.46 5.41
N GLU A 101 9.21 -14.26 5.88
CA GLU A 101 8.36 -13.17 5.43
C GLU A 101 8.93 -11.81 5.81
N VAL A 102 9.47 -11.65 7.02
CA VAL A 102 10.15 -10.41 7.42
C VAL A 102 11.34 -10.11 6.49
N GLU A 103 12.17 -11.11 6.19
CA GLU A 103 13.30 -10.93 5.25
C GLU A 103 12.81 -10.50 3.86
N ARG A 104 11.76 -11.14 3.36
CA ARG A 104 11.15 -10.80 2.07
C ARG A 104 10.63 -9.36 2.04
N LEU A 105 9.93 -8.92 3.07
CA LEU A 105 9.40 -7.57 3.18
C LEU A 105 10.50 -6.51 3.29
N VAL A 106 11.58 -6.82 4.01
CA VAL A 106 12.76 -5.95 4.09
C VAL A 106 13.41 -5.80 2.71
N ALA A 107 13.51 -6.89 1.94
CA ALA A 107 14.01 -6.84 0.57
C ALA A 107 13.13 -5.99 -0.36
N LEU A 108 11.83 -5.88 -0.09
CA LEU A 108 10.91 -5.01 -0.81
C LEU A 108 10.98 -3.54 -0.39
N GLY A 109 11.63 -3.23 0.73
CA GLY A 109 11.80 -1.85 1.21
C GLY A 109 11.21 -1.57 2.60
N ALA A 110 10.68 -2.56 3.31
CA ALA A 110 10.29 -2.41 4.70
C ALA A 110 11.52 -2.32 5.61
N ARG A 111 11.31 -1.80 6.81
CA ARG A 111 12.34 -1.74 7.84
C ARG A 111 11.81 -2.27 9.16
N VAL A 112 12.56 -3.17 9.80
CA VAL A 112 12.21 -3.69 11.13
C VAL A 112 12.38 -2.60 12.17
N LEU A 113 11.38 -2.42 13.02
CA LEU A 113 11.37 -1.45 14.12
C LEU A 113 11.66 -2.13 15.46
N TRP A 114 10.87 -3.15 15.82
CA TRP A 114 11.05 -3.93 17.04
C TRP A 114 10.35 -5.29 16.94
N THR A 115 10.64 -6.14 17.92
CA THR A 115 10.00 -7.46 18.07
C THR A 115 9.47 -7.60 19.48
N THR A 116 8.29 -8.18 19.64
CA THR A 116 7.67 -8.48 20.95
C THR A 116 7.28 -9.94 21.04
N ALA A 117 7.31 -10.49 22.26
CA ALA A 117 6.89 -11.87 22.55
C ALA A 117 6.09 -11.96 23.87
N ASP A 118 5.65 -10.85 24.40
CA ASP A 118 5.03 -10.73 25.73
C ASP A 118 3.54 -11.12 25.76
N ARG A 119 2.91 -11.32 24.60
CA ARG A 119 1.47 -11.62 24.47
C ARG A 119 1.17 -12.88 23.67
N GLY A 120 2.13 -13.81 23.58
CA GLY A 120 1.97 -15.04 22.81
C GLY A 120 3.04 -15.19 21.72
N PRO A 121 2.68 -15.50 20.45
CA PRO A 121 3.66 -15.69 19.40
C PRO A 121 4.47 -14.41 19.15
N VAL A 122 5.71 -14.60 18.69
CA VAL A 122 6.60 -13.49 18.34
C VAL A 122 5.95 -12.64 17.25
N THR A 123 5.84 -11.34 17.51
CA THR A 123 5.35 -10.36 16.56
C THR A 123 6.49 -9.43 16.18
N THR A 124 6.77 -9.31 14.90
CA THR A 124 7.73 -8.32 14.38
C THR A 124 6.98 -7.12 13.84
N THR A 125 7.28 -5.95 14.37
CA THR A 125 6.77 -4.68 13.85
C THR A 125 7.77 -4.10 12.87
N LEU A 126 7.28 -3.79 11.68
CA LEU A 126 8.02 -3.14 10.61
C LEU A 126 7.37 -1.80 10.27
N CYS A 127 8.03 -1.00 9.45
CA CYS A 127 7.37 0.08 8.74
C CYS A 127 7.55 -0.09 7.22
N ASP A 128 6.58 0.40 6.48
CA ASP A 128 6.64 0.49 5.03
C ASP A 128 7.60 1.60 4.58
N PRO A 129 7.85 1.80 3.27
CA PRO A 129 8.77 2.82 2.79
C PRO A 129 8.44 4.25 3.22
N GLU A 130 7.20 4.54 3.61
CA GLU A 130 6.78 5.85 4.10
C GLU A 130 6.65 5.93 5.63
N GLY A 131 7.06 4.87 6.34
CA GLY A 131 7.10 4.84 7.79
C GLY A 131 5.82 4.35 8.47
N ASN A 132 4.83 3.86 7.72
CA ASN A 132 3.61 3.30 8.30
C ASN A 132 3.92 1.97 8.98
N GLU A 133 3.60 1.87 10.26
CA GLU A 133 3.83 0.66 11.06
C GLU A 133 2.85 -0.44 10.69
N PHE A 134 3.37 -1.65 10.58
CA PHE A 134 2.60 -2.89 10.39
C PHE A 134 3.31 -4.06 11.06
N CYS A 135 2.62 -5.18 11.24
CA CYS A 135 3.16 -6.33 11.96
C CYS A 135 3.17 -7.58 11.08
N VAL A 136 4.07 -8.50 11.43
CA VAL A 136 4.12 -9.88 10.91
C VAL A 136 4.06 -10.85 12.10
N THR A 137 3.13 -11.81 12.03
CA THR A 137 2.95 -12.87 13.03
C THR A 137 2.76 -14.24 12.40
#